data_2b481cb8486e4bfd8cc158fb17898683
#
_entry.id   2b481cb8486e4bfd8cc158fb17898683
#
_cell.length_a   1.000
_cell.length_b   1.000
_cell.length_c   1.000
_cell.angle_alpha   90.00
_cell.angle_beta   90.00
_cell.angle_gamma   90.00
#
_symmetry.space_group_name_H-M   'P 1'
#
loop_
_entity.id
_entity.type
_entity.pdbx_description
1 polymer ?
#
loop_
_entity_poly.entity_id
_entity_poly.type
_entity_poly.pdbx_seq_one_letter_code
_entity_poly.pdbx_strand_id
1 'polypeptide(L)'
;MGRRAISIALAVVCLAVLLGATGLFAISRETSYMQECASEGFAIDGFYRDDKTSREPLAFLEEDNCRWQLVDQDGICTDGQFKRMDDPNILVLKNENGEIFGTVHVAYISRRRDQGLLYLFRDTRVTRFYLVSTGPAFTVESGDVDADV
;
A
#
# COMPACT_ATOMS: atom_id res chain seq x y z
N MET A 1 -33.11 28.05 -39.46
CA MET A 1 -31.80 27.54 -38.99
C MET A 1 -31.63 27.55 -37.44
N GLY A 2 -32.50 28.17 -36.66
CA GLY A 2 -32.25 28.39 -35.22
C GLY A 2 -32.42 27.20 -34.28
N ARG A 3 -33.45 26.35 -34.43
CA ARG A 3 -33.77 25.34 -33.42
C ARG A 3 -32.76 24.20 -33.25
N ARG A 4 -32.16 23.72 -34.35
CA ARG A 4 -31.13 22.66 -34.28
C ARG A 4 -29.82 23.14 -33.63
N ALA A 5 -29.43 24.38 -33.93
CA ALA A 5 -28.22 24.97 -33.33
C ALA A 5 -28.38 25.17 -31.82
N ILE A 6 -29.54 25.58 -31.34
CA ILE A 6 -29.86 25.75 -29.91
C ILE A 6 -29.84 24.39 -29.20
N SER A 7 -30.41 23.34 -29.82
CA SER A 7 -30.39 22.00 -29.23
C SER A 7 -28.99 21.42 -29.10
N ILE A 8 -28.12 21.65 -30.08
CA ILE A 8 -26.72 21.19 -30.03
C ILE A 8 -25.97 21.97 -28.95
N ALA A 9 -26.13 23.29 -28.88
CA ALA A 9 -25.49 24.09 -27.85
C ALA A 9 -25.91 23.69 -26.44
N LEU A 10 -27.19 23.41 -26.22
CA LEU A 10 -27.72 22.94 -24.94
C LEU A 10 -27.13 21.58 -24.55
N ALA A 11 -27.04 20.64 -25.51
CA ALA A 11 -26.47 19.32 -25.28
C ALA A 11 -24.97 19.40 -24.88
N VAL A 12 -24.21 20.26 -25.52
CA VAL A 12 -22.79 20.49 -25.20
C VAL A 12 -22.63 21.09 -23.80
N VAL A 13 -23.45 22.05 -23.44
CA VAL A 13 -23.43 22.65 -22.08
C VAL A 13 -23.80 21.60 -21.02
N CYS A 14 -24.85 20.80 -21.26
CA CYS A 14 -25.24 19.73 -20.32
C CYS A 14 -24.12 18.70 -20.17
N LEU A 15 -23.47 18.31 -21.26
CA LEU A 15 -22.35 17.36 -21.22
C LEU A 15 -21.16 17.95 -20.42
N ALA A 16 -20.81 19.21 -20.64
CA ALA A 16 -19.74 19.88 -19.92
C ALA A 16 -20.03 20.00 -18.41
N VAL A 17 -21.28 20.28 -18.02
CA VAL A 17 -21.70 20.32 -16.63
C VAL A 17 -21.63 18.94 -15.99
N LEU A 18 -22.08 17.89 -16.70
CA LEU A 18 -22.00 16.52 -16.19
C LEU A 18 -20.55 16.07 -16.00
N LEU A 19 -19.66 16.33 -16.96
CA LEU A 19 -18.25 16.01 -16.84
C LEU A 19 -17.57 16.79 -15.71
N GLY A 20 -17.91 18.07 -15.54
CA GLY A 20 -17.43 18.88 -14.44
C GLY A 20 -17.89 18.37 -13.08
N ALA A 21 -19.17 18.02 -12.95
CA ALA A 21 -19.72 17.48 -11.70
C ALA A 21 -19.10 16.13 -11.32
N THR A 22 -18.90 15.23 -12.28
CA THR A 22 -18.26 13.94 -12.02
C THR A 22 -16.80 14.09 -11.60
N GLY A 23 -16.08 15.02 -12.23
CA GLY A 23 -14.69 15.33 -11.86
C GLY A 23 -14.58 15.88 -10.43
N LEU A 24 -15.40 16.85 -10.07
CA LEU A 24 -15.43 17.42 -8.72
C LEU A 24 -15.79 16.36 -7.66
N PHE A 25 -16.74 15.48 -7.96
CA PHE A 25 -17.13 14.41 -7.06
C PHE A 25 -16.00 13.40 -6.85
N ALA A 26 -15.26 13.04 -7.89
CA ALA A 26 -14.11 12.14 -7.79
C ALA A 26 -12.99 12.74 -6.92
N ILE A 27 -12.67 14.02 -7.13
CA ILE A 27 -11.65 14.74 -6.33
C ILE A 27 -12.09 14.81 -4.86
N SER A 28 -13.35 15.14 -4.58
CA SER A 28 -13.86 15.20 -3.21
C SER A 28 -13.75 13.85 -2.49
N ARG A 29 -14.04 12.75 -3.17
CA ARG A 29 -13.93 11.40 -2.59
C ARG A 29 -12.49 11.00 -2.28
N GLU A 30 -11.55 11.35 -3.16
CA GLU A 30 -10.13 11.07 -2.95
C GLU A 30 -9.58 11.90 -1.78
N THR A 31 -9.94 13.18 -1.71
CA THR A 31 -9.56 14.06 -0.60
C THR A 31 -10.06 13.54 0.74
N SER A 32 -11.32 13.09 0.80
CA SER A 32 -11.90 12.50 2.02
C SER A 32 -11.18 11.22 2.44
N TYR A 33 -10.86 10.35 1.47
CA TYR A 33 -10.09 9.14 1.72
C TYR A 33 -8.68 9.44 2.26
N MET A 34 -7.99 10.41 1.68
CA MET A 34 -6.66 10.81 2.17
C MET A 34 -6.70 11.40 3.58
N GLN A 35 -7.76 12.15 3.92
CA GLN A 35 -7.95 12.66 5.27
C GLN A 35 -8.22 11.55 6.29
N GLU A 36 -9.04 10.57 5.93
CA GLU A 36 -9.29 9.37 6.74
C GLU A 36 -7.97 8.61 6.98
N CYS A 37 -7.22 8.32 5.93
CA CYS A 37 -5.93 7.63 6.04
C CYS A 37 -4.87 8.43 6.80
N ALA A 38 -4.95 9.76 6.81
CA ALA A 38 -4.05 10.59 7.63
C ALA A 38 -4.32 10.45 9.12
N SER A 39 -5.57 10.16 9.52
CA SER A 39 -5.97 10.02 10.92
C SER A 39 -6.00 8.58 11.43
N GLU A 40 -6.36 7.63 10.58
CA GLU A 40 -6.56 6.22 10.93
C GLU A 40 -5.45 5.31 10.41
N GLY A 41 -4.70 5.79 9.43
CA GLY A 41 -3.68 5.03 8.69
C GLY A 41 -4.24 4.35 7.45
N PHE A 42 -3.35 4.05 6.52
CA PHE A 42 -3.69 3.22 5.37
C PHE A 42 -3.86 1.76 5.80
N ALA A 43 -4.79 1.03 5.16
CA ALA A 43 -4.87 -0.41 5.26
C ALA A 43 -3.69 -1.04 4.52
N ILE A 44 -2.81 -1.69 5.25
CA ILE A 44 -1.48 -2.10 4.77
C ILE A 44 -1.36 -3.57 4.40
N ASP A 45 -2.40 -4.37 4.63
CA ASP A 45 -2.33 -5.79 4.27
C ASP A 45 -1.93 -5.97 2.83
N GLY A 46 -0.95 -6.79 2.58
CA GLY A 46 -0.55 -7.07 1.22
C GLY A 46 0.88 -7.53 1.05
N PHE A 47 1.15 -7.76 -0.22
CA PHE A 47 2.43 -8.15 -0.74
C PHE A 47 3.03 -6.98 -1.51
N TYR A 48 4.26 -6.64 -1.17
CA TYR A 48 4.96 -5.48 -1.71
C TYR A 48 6.29 -5.91 -2.32
N ARG A 49 6.76 -5.25 -3.34
CA ARG A 49 8.01 -5.54 -4.05
C ARG A 49 8.86 -4.29 -4.22
N ASP A 50 10.17 -4.41 -4.12
CA ASP A 50 11.09 -3.35 -4.52
C ASP A 50 11.08 -3.18 -6.06
N ASP A 51 11.13 -1.93 -6.49
CA ASP A 51 11.08 -1.54 -7.89
C ASP A 51 12.34 -1.92 -8.69
N LYS A 52 13.46 -2.10 -8.02
CA LYS A 52 14.76 -2.12 -8.67
C LYS A 52 15.21 -3.46 -9.19
N THR A 53 14.71 -4.55 -8.63
CA THR A 53 15.14 -5.88 -9.05
C THR A 53 14.00 -6.87 -8.98
N SER A 54 13.86 -7.68 -10.03
CA SER A 54 12.89 -8.79 -10.07
C SER A 54 13.23 -9.92 -9.07
N ARG A 55 14.24 -9.75 -8.23
CA ARG A 55 14.75 -10.75 -7.31
C ARG A 55 14.59 -10.38 -5.83
N GLU A 56 14.24 -9.14 -5.52
CA GLU A 56 14.02 -8.72 -4.14
C GLU A 56 12.53 -8.66 -3.85
N PRO A 57 12.03 -9.64 -3.21
CA PRO A 57 10.72 -9.58 -2.64
C PRO A 57 10.79 -8.94 -1.27
N LEU A 58 9.98 -8.34 -0.88
CA LEU A 58 9.32 -7.90 -0.25
C LEU A 58 8.67 -8.08 1.00
N ALA A 59 8.04 -7.25 1.58
CA ALA A 59 7.35 -7.18 2.82
C ALA A 59 5.94 -7.75 2.62
N PHE A 60 5.62 -8.75 3.39
CA PHE A 60 4.26 -9.10 3.68
C PHE A 60 3.86 -8.37 4.94
N LEU A 61 2.77 -7.67 4.90
CA LEU A 61 2.18 -7.01 6.05
C LEU A 61 0.79 -7.60 6.28
N GLU A 62 0.53 -8.01 7.50
CA GLU A 62 -0.76 -8.51 7.95
C GLU A 62 -1.19 -7.67 9.16
N GLU A 63 -2.27 -6.92 9.00
CA GLU A 63 -2.72 -5.95 10.00
C GLU A 63 -3.40 -6.63 11.20
N ASP A 64 -4.22 -7.63 10.96
CA ASP A 64 -4.98 -8.33 12.00
C ASP A 64 -4.09 -8.93 13.10
N ASN A 65 -2.93 -9.47 12.73
CA ASN A 65 -1.97 -10.07 13.65
C ASN A 65 -0.75 -9.19 13.88
N CYS A 66 -0.71 -7.99 13.30
CA CYS A 66 0.45 -7.08 13.33
C CYS A 66 1.75 -7.76 12.91
N ARG A 67 1.70 -8.67 11.92
CA ARG A 67 2.85 -9.44 11.45
C ARG A 67 3.45 -8.85 10.20
N TRP A 68 4.77 -9.00 10.08
CA TRP A 68 5.50 -8.68 8.88
C TRP A 68 6.50 -9.79 8.55
N GLN A 69 6.82 -9.91 7.27
CA GLN A 69 7.85 -10.80 6.77
C GLN A 69 8.60 -10.10 5.64
N LEU A 70 9.91 -10.20 5.64
CA LEU A 70 10.78 -9.72 4.58
C LEU A 70 11.65 -10.87 4.09
N VAL A 71 11.70 -11.06 2.79
CA VAL A 71 12.61 -12.00 2.16
C VAL A 71 13.64 -11.18 1.38
N ASP A 72 14.91 -11.36 1.61
CA ASP A 72 15.97 -10.62 0.94
C ASP A 72 16.36 -11.26 -0.41
N GLN A 73 17.37 -10.69 -1.06
CA GLN A 73 17.87 -11.14 -2.36
C GLN A 73 18.41 -12.58 -2.36
N ASP A 74 18.88 -13.01 -1.21
CA ASP A 74 19.46 -14.35 -1.00
C ASP A 74 18.39 -15.37 -0.59
N GLY A 75 17.13 -14.94 -0.49
CA GLY A 75 16.01 -15.75 -0.07
C GLY A 75 15.93 -15.92 1.45
N ILE A 76 16.72 -15.15 2.21
CA ILE A 76 16.67 -15.20 3.67
C ILE A 76 15.40 -14.49 4.15
N CYS A 77 14.59 -15.24 4.86
CA CYS A 77 13.35 -14.73 5.45
C CYS A 77 13.63 -14.16 6.84
N THR A 78 13.16 -12.96 7.07
CA THR A 78 13.11 -12.32 8.40
C THR A 78 11.68 -11.90 8.65
N ASP A 79 11.16 -12.21 9.81
CA ASP A 79 9.79 -11.89 10.18
C ASP A 79 9.70 -11.37 11.63
N GLY A 80 8.50 -10.99 12.01
CA GLY A 80 8.23 -10.49 13.34
C GLY A 80 6.92 -9.73 13.42
N GLN A 81 6.86 -8.81 14.38
CA GLN A 81 5.69 -7.99 14.62
C GLN A 81 5.97 -6.52 14.34
N PHE A 82 4.93 -5.79 13.98
CA PHE A 82 5.01 -4.34 13.87
C PHE A 82 4.05 -3.65 14.84
N LYS A 83 4.36 -2.39 15.12
CA LYS A 83 3.51 -1.49 15.89
C LYS A 83 3.36 -0.18 15.15
N ARG A 84 2.13 0.32 15.03
CA ARG A 84 1.86 1.69 14.55
C ARG A 84 2.32 2.71 15.59
N MET A 85 2.89 3.80 15.13
CA MET A 85 3.29 4.93 15.96
C MET A 85 2.12 5.90 16.17
N ASP A 86 2.38 7.05 16.79
CA ASP A 86 1.40 8.15 16.94
C ASP A 86 0.93 8.67 15.57
N ASP A 87 1.82 8.72 14.59
CA ASP A 87 1.44 8.79 13.18
C ASP A 87 1.09 7.37 12.72
N PRO A 88 -0.20 7.09 12.40
CA PRO A 88 -0.64 5.74 12.06
C PRO A 88 -0.05 5.22 10.74
N ASN A 89 0.61 6.08 9.96
CA ASN A 89 1.30 5.71 8.73
C ASN A 89 2.78 5.37 8.94
N ILE A 90 3.23 5.38 10.20
CA ILE A 90 4.57 4.96 10.58
C ILE A 90 4.49 3.68 11.41
N LEU A 91 5.19 2.64 10.95
CA LEU A 91 5.26 1.33 11.59
C LEU A 91 6.67 1.08 12.07
N VAL A 92 6.82 0.62 13.30
CA VAL A 92 8.10 0.08 13.80
C VAL A 92 8.04 -1.44 13.68
N LEU A 93 8.95 -1.99 12.89
CA LEU A 93 9.13 -3.42 12.72
C LEU A 93 10.06 -3.96 13.80
N LYS A 94 9.65 -5.02 14.44
CA LYS A 94 10.46 -5.77 15.41
C LYS A 94 10.61 -7.20 14.93
N ASN A 95 11.82 -7.75 15.06
CA ASN A 95 12.08 -9.14 14.79
C ASN A 95 11.51 -10.05 15.91
N GLU A 96 11.61 -11.35 15.76
CA GLU A 96 11.14 -12.33 16.75
C GLU A 96 11.76 -12.14 18.13
N ASN A 97 12.97 -11.59 18.23
CA ASN A 97 13.65 -11.29 19.49
C ASN A 97 13.16 -9.97 20.12
N GLY A 98 12.23 -9.25 19.48
CA GLY A 98 11.73 -7.97 19.94
C GLY A 98 12.65 -6.77 19.63
N GLU A 99 13.75 -6.98 18.91
CA GLU A 99 14.67 -5.92 18.50
C GLU A 99 14.10 -5.15 17.31
N ILE A 100 14.40 -3.86 17.23
CA ILE A 100 13.95 -3.03 16.11
C ILE A 100 14.72 -3.45 14.85
N PHE A 101 13.97 -3.96 13.88
CA PHE A 101 14.48 -4.29 12.55
C PHE A 101 14.55 -3.07 11.63
N GLY A 102 13.55 -2.20 11.73
CA GLY A 102 13.46 -1.00 10.91
C GLY A 102 12.14 -0.25 11.12
N THR A 103 11.94 0.79 10.33
CA THR A 103 10.72 1.60 10.35
C THR A 103 10.15 1.67 8.95
N VAL A 104 8.85 1.44 8.81
CA VAL A 104 8.13 1.60 7.56
C VAL A 104 7.33 2.88 7.60
N HIS A 105 7.41 3.68 6.54
CA HIS A 105 6.56 4.82 6.31
C HIS A 105 5.65 4.51 5.13
N VAL A 106 4.34 4.48 5.38
CA VAL A 106 3.31 4.29 4.36
C VAL A 106 3.06 5.63 3.70
N ALA A 107 3.58 5.81 2.48
CA ALA A 107 3.44 7.07 1.77
C ALA A 107 2.08 7.22 1.10
N TYR A 108 1.56 6.11 0.59
CA TYR A 108 0.29 6.09 -0.12
C TYR A 108 -0.19 4.67 -0.34
N ILE A 109 -1.49 4.44 -0.20
CA ILE A 109 -2.19 3.26 -0.73
C ILE A 109 -3.49 3.76 -1.36
N SER A 110 -3.75 3.39 -2.60
CA SER A 110 -4.97 3.79 -3.30
C SER A 110 -6.21 3.20 -2.63
N ARG A 111 -7.34 3.90 -2.73
CA ARG A 111 -8.61 3.42 -2.18
C ARG A 111 -9.02 2.05 -2.72
N ARG A 112 -8.66 1.74 -3.97
CA ARG A 112 -8.92 0.43 -4.59
C ARG A 112 -7.90 -0.62 -4.19
N ARG A 113 -6.83 -0.21 -3.50
CA ARG A 113 -5.71 -1.07 -3.11
C ARG A 113 -5.05 -1.76 -4.31
N ASP A 114 -5.05 -1.10 -5.46
CA ASP A 114 -4.37 -1.52 -6.69
C ASP A 114 -3.01 -0.84 -6.86
N GLN A 115 -2.73 0.15 -6.05
CA GLN A 115 -1.45 0.87 -6.00
C GLN A 115 -1.10 1.19 -4.54
N GLY A 116 0.17 1.11 -4.21
CA GLY A 116 0.66 1.49 -2.90
C GLY A 116 2.17 1.69 -2.91
N LEU A 117 2.64 2.54 -2.01
CA LEU A 117 4.04 2.89 -1.86
C LEU A 117 4.41 2.94 -0.38
N LEU A 118 5.39 2.14 -0.01
CA LEU A 118 6.01 2.12 1.30
C LEU A 118 7.49 2.46 1.20
N TYR A 119 8.04 3.04 2.26
CA TYR A 119 9.46 3.23 2.44
C TYR A 119 9.92 2.49 3.69
N LEU A 120 10.83 1.53 3.54
CA LEU A 120 11.50 0.88 4.66
C LEU A 120 12.82 1.60 4.95
N PHE A 121 12.95 2.11 6.14
CA PHE A 121 14.16 2.69 6.69
C PHE A 121 14.83 1.65 7.59
N ARG A 122 16.02 1.20 7.19
CA ARG A 122 16.81 0.26 7.95
C ARG A 122 18.28 0.69 7.93
N ASP A 123 18.86 0.87 9.08
CA ASP A 123 20.21 1.41 9.24
C ASP A 123 20.37 2.75 8.51
N THR A 124 21.20 2.80 7.49
CA THR A 124 21.44 3.98 6.63
C THR A 124 20.78 3.85 5.26
N ARG A 125 19.92 2.85 5.05
CA ARG A 125 19.30 2.55 3.75
C ARG A 125 17.82 2.83 3.78
N VAL A 126 17.32 3.27 2.63
CA VAL A 126 15.88 3.41 2.38
C VAL A 126 15.54 2.58 1.16
N THR A 127 14.63 1.64 1.36
CA THR A 127 14.11 0.79 0.28
C THR A 127 12.67 1.15 0.01
N ARG A 128 12.32 1.29 -1.26
CA ARG A 128 10.95 1.56 -1.70
C ARG A 128 10.26 0.27 -2.09
N PHE A 129 9.04 0.12 -1.64
CA PHE A 129 8.21 -1.02 -1.94
C PHE A 129 6.89 -0.60 -2.54
N TYR A 130 6.47 -1.30 -3.58
CA TYR A 130 5.21 -1.08 -4.27
C TYR A 130 4.25 -2.23 -4.00
N LEU A 131 3.00 -1.91 -3.73
CA LEU A 131 1.95 -2.88 -3.54
C LEU A 131 1.74 -3.70 -4.83
N VAL A 132 1.81 -5.00 -4.71
CA VAL A 132 1.60 -5.95 -5.81
C VAL A 132 0.25 -6.65 -5.68
N SER A 133 -0.12 -7.01 -4.45
CA SER A 133 -1.36 -7.72 -4.16
C SER A 133 -1.81 -7.44 -2.74
N THR A 134 -3.12 -7.43 -2.51
CA THR A 134 -3.73 -7.26 -1.20
C THR A 134 -4.02 -8.57 -0.49
N GLY A 135 -3.73 -9.72 -1.12
CA GLY A 135 -3.89 -11.02 -0.50
C GLY A 135 -2.72 -11.34 0.43
N PRO A 136 -2.95 -11.85 1.64
CA PRO A 136 -1.89 -12.35 2.49
C PRO A 136 -1.31 -13.60 1.81
N ALA A 137 -0.07 -13.51 1.39
CA ALA A 137 0.68 -14.65 0.91
C ALA A 137 1.99 -14.73 1.68
N PHE A 138 1.92 -15.17 2.94
CA PHE A 138 3.11 -15.63 3.62
C PHE A 138 3.62 -16.85 2.87
N THR A 139 4.72 -16.72 2.18
CA THR A 139 5.43 -17.84 1.58
C THR A 139 6.43 -18.35 2.61
N VAL A 140 6.08 -19.48 3.20
CA VAL A 140 6.93 -20.31 4.05
C VAL A 140 6.81 -20.05 5.54
N GLU A 141 6.04 -20.88 6.20
CA GLU A 141 6.42 -21.35 7.52
C GLU A 141 7.80 -21.98 7.37
N SER A 142 8.79 -21.44 8.03
CA SER A 142 10.05 -22.14 8.24
C SER A 142 9.79 -23.19 9.34
N GLY A 143 9.12 -24.26 8.95
CA GLY A 143 8.80 -25.39 9.78
C GLY A 143 9.37 -26.63 9.12
N ASP A 144 10.33 -27.22 9.81
CA ASP A 144 10.75 -28.62 9.71
C ASP A 144 11.03 -29.16 8.29
N VAL A 145 12.25 -28.94 7.87
CA VAL A 145 12.90 -30.00 7.11
C VAL A 145 13.18 -31.13 8.11
N ASP A 146 12.20 -32.01 8.30
CA ASP A 146 12.45 -33.30 8.90
C ASP A 146 13.56 -33.97 8.13
N ALA A 147 14.74 -33.98 8.73
CA ALA A 147 15.85 -34.78 8.32
C ALA A 147 15.57 -36.22 8.79
N ASP A 148 14.72 -36.90 8.02
CA ASP A 148 14.63 -38.35 8.07
C ASP A 148 15.03 -38.91 6.69
N VAL A 149 16.31 -39.25 6.58
CA VAL A 149 16.79 -40.50 5.98
C VAL A 149 18.22 -40.80 6.46
#